data_511dda0ee262c341fbce4540be9893b2
#
_entry.id   511dda0ee262c341fbce4540be9893b2
#
_cell.length_a   1.000
_cell.length_b   1.000
_cell.length_c   1.000
_cell.angle_alpha   90.00
_cell.angle_beta   90.00
_cell.angle_gamma   90.00
#
_symmetry.space_group_name_H-M   'P 1'
#
loop_
_entity.id
_entity.type
_entity.pdbx_description
1 polymer ?
#
loop_
_entity_poly.entity_id
_entity_poly.type
_entity_poly.pdbx_seq_one_letter_code
_entity_poly.pdbx_strand_id
1 'polypeptide(L)'
;MINLTLISTLRKALLAGTLTCLAVPAVANVITDWDTKAVAIVAPAPLGQRELAMVHVAMFDAVNAIERRYRPYLVQPTALKTTSQDAAAATAAATVLAGLHPQAAAEIKAALATSLAAIADGEAKTDGIKLGEAVAAKVLQARANDGANAPDAYRPKTKPGVYVPTPITVASVWPAVTPFALTKPSQFRPQPPIALESKEWAADFNELKALGGKTGSKRSPEQTETARFWLMVGAPGYHPVARQLIAAKQMSVIDSARFMALYAVSLADAYIAVFDAKYHYEFWRPITAIRNGDANGNPATELEATWQPIANTPMHPEYPCAHCIQSGAAVAVIESVLGSRDISEVSLTSPTAPGVTRRWTNLDAFSEEIANARIWAGFHYRFSTRVGTDMGRQIGDYVVKSVMQSQPVTGSR
;
A
#
# COMPACT_ATOMS: atom_id res chain seq x y z
N MET A 1 -24.64 58.82 63.25
CA MET A 1 -25.65 58.95 62.20
C MET A 1 -25.21 58.14 61.01
N ILE A 2 -25.57 56.92 60.95
CA ILE A 2 -26.52 56.23 60.08
C ILE A 2 -26.31 56.58 58.59
N ASN A 3 -25.83 55.66 57.81
CA ASN A 3 -26.60 55.12 56.68
C ASN A 3 -26.04 53.78 56.16
N LEU A 4 -26.86 52.76 56.17
CA LEU A 4 -26.75 51.47 55.49
C LEU A 4 -26.99 51.67 54.02
N THR A 5 -26.17 50.99 53.16
CA THR A 5 -26.62 50.67 51.84
C THR A 5 -26.26 49.22 51.53
N LEU A 6 -27.32 48.40 51.36
CA LEU A 6 -27.26 46.99 50.87
C LEU A 6 -26.70 46.95 49.45
N ILE A 7 -25.74 46.06 49.22
CA ILE A 7 -25.36 45.66 47.87
C ILE A 7 -25.68 44.17 47.72
N SER A 8 -26.67 43.90 46.88
CA SER A 8 -27.09 42.55 46.49
C SER A 8 -26.08 41.93 45.53
N THR A 9 -25.43 40.84 45.91
CA THR A 9 -24.57 40.04 45.06
C THR A 9 -25.40 39.03 44.29
N LEU A 10 -25.59 39.26 42.97
CA LEU A 10 -26.06 38.25 42.04
C LEU A 10 -24.93 37.24 41.77
N ARG A 11 -25.09 36.03 42.28
CA ARG A 11 -24.25 34.89 41.88
C ARG A 11 -24.71 34.38 40.50
N LYS A 12 -23.92 34.65 39.45
CA LYS A 12 -24.07 33.96 38.17
C LYS A 12 -23.43 32.56 38.31
N ALA A 13 -24.28 31.55 38.35
CA ALA A 13 -23.83 30.17 38.21
C ALA A 13 -23.50 29.93 36.73
N LEU A 14 -22.20 29.78 36.39
CA LEU A 14 -21.73 29.23 35.10
C LEU A 14 -21.95 27.71 35.18
N LEU A 15 -22.95 27.20 34.46
CA LEU A 15 -22.99 25.77 34.11
C LEU A 15 -21.90 25.50 33.06
N ALA A 16 -20.79 24.97 33.49
CA ALA A 16 -19.80 24.35 32.61
C ALA A 16 -20.37 22.98 32.20
N GLY A 17 -21.01 22.92 31.04
CA GLY A 17 -21.39 21.66 30.42
C GLY A 17 -20.11 20.97 29.91
N THR A 18 -19.64 19.98 30.65
CA THR A 18 -18.63 19.04 30.16
C THR A 18 -19.27 18.21 29.06
N LEU A 19 -18.97 18.53 27.80
CA LEU A 19 -19.22 17.65 26.67
C LEU A 19 -18.29 16.43 26.84
N THR A 20 -18.79 15.39 27.49
CA THR A 20 -18.17 14.06 27.45
C THR A 20 -18.35 13.53 26.02
N CYS A 21 -17.37 13.68 25.19
CA CYS A 21 -17.22 12.87 23.96
C CYS A 21 -17.21 11.41 24.44
N LEU A 22 -18.34 10.74 24.35
CA LEU A 22 -18.41 9.28 24.43
C LEU A 22 -17.61 8.79 23.20
N ALA A 23 -16.37 8.36 23.42
CA ALA A 23 -15.65 7.60 22.45
C ALA A 23 -16.46 6.33 22.20
N VAL A 24 -17.17 6.27 21.08
CA VAL A 24 -17.80 5.04 20.62
C VAL A 24 -16.64 4.04 20.47
N PRO A 25 -16.65 2.90 21.18
CA PRO A 25 -15.61 1.91 21.01
C PRO A 25 -15.59 1.55 19.51
N ALA A 26 -14.42 1.67 18.87
CA ALA A 26 -14.25 1.21 17.52
C ALA A 26 -14.68 -0.27 17.50
N VAL A 27 -15.72 -0.59 16.74
CA VAL A 27 -16.16 -1.97 16.58
C VAL A 27 -14.96 -2.75 16.03
N ALA A 28 -14.48 -3.72 16.80
CA ALA A 28 -13.37 -4.59 16.37
C ALA A 28 -13.78 -5.21 15.02
N ASN A 29 -12.95 -5.02 14.00
CA ASN A 29 -13.20 -5.55 12.68
C ASN A 29 -12.13 -6.60 12.37
N VAL A 30 -12.53 -7.86 12.32
CA VAL A 30 -11.63 -9.00 12.12
C VAL A 30 -10.71 -8.83 10.91
N ILE A 31 -11.17 -8.15 9.86
CA ILE A 31 -10.39 -7.91 8.64
C ILE A 31 -9.22 -6.96 8.92
N THR A 32 -9.48 -5.84 9.62
CA THR A 32 -8.42 -4.87 9.96
C THR A 32 -7.48 -5.37 11.04
N ASP A 33 -7.97 -6.20 11.95
CA ASP A 33 -7.17 -6.81 13.01
C ASP A 33 -6.16 -7.80 12.41
N TRP A 34 -6.62 -8.64 11.47
CA TRP A 34 -5.74 -9.57 10.77
C TRP A 34 -4.84 -8.90 9.74
N ASP A 35 -5.27 -7.81 9.12
CA ASP A 35 -4.36 -6.98 8.31
C ASP A 35 -3.21 -6.41 9.15
N THR A 36 -3.50 -5.93 10.36
CA THR A 36 -2.47 -5.41 11.27
C THR A 36 -1.44 -6.48 11.63
N LYS A 37 -1.89 -7.70 11.94
CA LYS A 37 -1.01 -8.84 12.23
C LYS A 37 -0.23 -9.26 10.98
N ALA A 38 -0.90 -9.34 9.83
CA ALA A 38 -0.26 -9.73 8.57
C ALA A 38 0.86 -8.75 8.18
N VAL A 39 0.62 -7.44 8.26
CA VAL A 39 1.64 -6.41 7.98
C VAL A 39 2.88 -6.53 8.86
N ALA A 40 2.73 -7.02 10.10
CA ALA A 40 3.85 -7.23 11.01
C ALA A 40 4.66 -8.51 10.70
N ILE A 41 4.06 -9.50 10.05
CA ILE A 41 4.65 -10.83 9.81
C ILE A 41 5.26 -10.94 8.40
N VAL A 42 4.62 -10.35 7.39
CA VAL A 42 5.02 -10.54 5.98
C VAL A 42 6.41 -9.98 5.68
N ALA A 43 7.02 -10.52 4.64
CA ALA A 43 8.33 -10.09 4.16
C ALA A 43 8.32 -8.60 3.72
N PRO A 44 9.49 -7.97 3.61
CA PRO A 44 9.61 -6.66 2.97
C PRO A 44 9.05 -6.67 1.53
N ALA A 45 8.61 -5.50 1.05
CA ALA A 45 8.16 -5.34 -0.33
C ALA A 45 9.26 -5.69 -1.35
N PRO A 46 8.94 -6.27 -2.52
CA PRO A 46 7.57 -6.47 -3.02
C PRO A 46 6.91 -7.79 -2.54
N LEU A 47 7.67 -8.73 -1.97
CA LEU A 47 7.16 -10.04 -1.57
C LEU A 47 5.98 -9.91 -0.58
N GLY A 48 6.10 -9.08 0.44
CA GLY A 48 5.04 -8.88 1.43
C GLY A 48 3.73 -8.36 0.83
N GLN A 49 3.77 -7.58 -0.25
CA GLN A 49 2.52 -7.16 -0.91
C GLN A 49 1.82 -8.33 -1.61
N ARG A 50 2.59 -9.24 -2.22
CA ARG A 50 2.03 -10.50 -2.76
C ARG A 50 1.39 -11.34 -1.64
N GLU A 51 2.07 -11.47 -0.52
CA GLU A 51 1.60 -12.24 0.64
C GLU A 51 0.32 -11.64 1.23
N LEU A 52 0.26 -10.31 1.38
CA LEU A 52 -0.95 -9.61 1.82
C LEU A 52 -2.11 -9.78 0.84
N ALA A 53 -1.86 -9.76 -0.47
CA ALA A 53 -2.90 -10.06 -1.44
C ALA A 53 -3.46 -11.48 -1.25
N MET A 54 -2.59 -12.48 -1.00
CA MET A 54 -3.04 -13.86 -0.69
C MET A 54 -3.88 -13.92 0.58
N VAL A 55 -3.47 -13.22 1.66
CA VAL A 55 -4.22 -13.16 2.92
C VAL A 55 -5.60 -12.54 2.68
N HIS A 56 -5.67 -11.40 2.00
CA HIS A 56 -6.92 -10.67 1.83
C HIS A 56 -7.89 -11.34 0.85
N VAL A 57 -7.41 -11.98 -0.22
CA VAL A 57 -8.31 -12.73 -1.11
C VAL A 57 -8.86 -13.98 -0.41
N ALA A 58 -8.08 -14.62 0.47
CA ALA A 58 -8.56 -15.74 1.27
C ALA A 58 -9.64 -15.29 2.28
N MET A 59 -9.41 -14.19 3.01
CA MET A 59 -10.43 -13.62 3.90
C MET A 59 -11.69 -13.23 3.13
N PHE A 60 -11.54 -12.58 1.99
CA PHE A 60 -12.68 -12.18 1.15
C PHE A 60 -13.50 -13.38 0.67
N ASP A 61 -12.87 -14.37 0.05
CA ASP A 61 -13.59 -15.54 -0.47
C ASP A 61 -14.27 -16.32 0.67
N ALA A 62 -13.65 -16.45 1.85
CA ALA A 62 -14.25 -17.10 3.00
C ALA A 62 -15.51 -16.36 3.49
N VAL A 63 -15.46 -15.03 3.66
CA VAL A 63 -16.61 -14.23 4.06
C VAL A 63 -17.68 -14.18 2.96
N ASN A 64 -17.27 -14.03 1.70
CA ASN A 64 -18.18 -13.96 0.57
C ASN A 64 -18.88 -15.30 0.28
N ALA A 65 -18.31 -16.44 0.64
CA ALA A 65 -18.98 -17.73 0.55
C ALA A 65 -20.25 -17.79 1.43
N ILE A 66 -20.26 -17.06 2.55
CA ILE A 66 -21.39 -16.94 3.48
C ILE A 66 -22.41 -15.90 2.95
N GLU A 67 -21.95 -14.69 2.60
CA GLU A 67 -22.79 -13.57 2.20
C GLU A 67 -23.26 -13.62 0.75
N ARG A 68 -22.44 -14.12 -0.16
CA ARG A 68 -22.71 -14.23 -1.61
C ARG A 68 -23.10 -12.93 -2.28
N ARG A 69 -22.50 -11.82 -1.84
CA ARG A 69 -22.79 -10.48 -2.40
C ARG A 69 -21.98 -10.17 -3.65
N TYR A 70 -20.84 -10.81 -3.80
CA TYR A 70 -19.88 -10.52 -4.85
C TYR A 70 -19.48 -11.79 -5.61
N ARG A 71 -18.95 -11.63 -6.82
CA ARG A 71 -18.28 -12.74 -7.52
C ARG A 71 -17.06 -13.14 -6.70
N PRO A 72 -16.82 -14.44 -6.47
CA PRO A 72 -15.62 -14.87 -5.75
C PRO A 72 -14.37 -14.43 -6.51
N TYR A 73 -13.27 -14.27 -5.78
CA TYR A 73 -11.98 -14.07 -6.41
C TYR A 73 -11.44 -15.38 -7.00
N LEU A 74 -11.39 -16.44 -6.21
CA LEU A 74 -10.87 -17.76 -6.61
C LEU A 74 -11.89 -18.87 -6.41
N VAL A 75 -12.50 -18.97 -5.23
CA VAL A 75 -13.37 -20.07 -4.84
C VAL A 75 -14.59 -19.62 -4.05
N GLN A 76 -15.70 -20.31 -4.23
CA GLN A 76 -16.94 -20.08 -3.47
C GLN A 76 -17.49 -21.40 -2.94
N PRO A 77 -16.95 -21.94 -1.85
CA PRO A 77 -17.49 -23.14 -1.21
C PRO A 77 -18.95 -22.92 -0.75
N THR A 78 -19.67 -24.02 -0.57
CA THR A 78 -21.00 -23.94 0.04
C THR A 78 -20.87 -23.64 1.52
N ALA A 79 -21.55 -22.60 1.99
CA ALA A 79 -21.61 -22.20 3.39
C ALA A 79 -23.03 -21.79 3.77
N LEU A 80 -23.41 -22.02 5.03
CA LEU A 80 -24.67 -21.57 5.60
C LEU A 80 -24.57 -20.09 5.99
N LYS A 81 -25.66 -19.36 5.90
CA LYS A 81 -25.70 -17.95 6.37
C LYS A 81 -25.46 -17.80 7.88
N THR A 82 -25.65 -18.86 8.64
CA THR A 82 -25.39 -18.92 10.08
C THR A 82 -23.92 -19.12 10.42
N THR A 83 -23.06 -19.42 9.43
CA THR A 83 -21.62 -19.59 9.61
C THR A 83 -20.97 -18.28 10.09
N SER A 84 -20.06 -18.35 11.06
CA SER A 84 -19.36 -17.17 11.59
C SER A 84 -18.39 -16.59 10.56
N GLN A 85 -18.67 -15.35 10.10
CA GLN A 85 -17.77 -14.61 9.20
C GLN A 85 -16.44 -14.32 9.87
N ASP A 86 -16.44 -13.96 11.16
CA ASP A 86 -15.23 -13.65 11.92
C ASP A 86 -14.32 -14.88 12.06
N ALA A 87 -14.89 -16.05 12.35
CA ALA A 87 -14.14 -17.29 12.44
C ALA A 87 -13.55 -17.67 11.06
N ALA A 88 -14.34 -17.52 9.99
CA ALA A 88 -13.90 -17.82 8.64
C ALA A 88 -12.77 -16.90 8.18
N ALA A 89 -12.90 -15.60 8.38
CA ALA A 89 -11.87 -14.62 8.02
C ALA A 89 -10.58 -14.81 8.81
N ALA A 90 -10.69 -14.91 10.16
CA ALA A 90 -9.53 -15.10 11.03
C ALA A 90 -8.75 -16.38 10.68
N THR A 91 -9.47 -17.48 10.48
CA THR A 91 -8.85 -18.75 10.14
C THR A 91 -8.23 -18.74 8.74
N ALA A 92 -8.88 -18.12 7.76
CA ALA A 92 -8.32 -17.96 6.42
C ALA A 92 -6.99 -17.19 6.44
N ALA A 93 -6.97 -16.05 7.13
CA ALA A 93 -5.75 -15.23 7.28
C ALA A 93 -4.63 -16.01 7.98
N ALA A 94 -4.92 -16.64 9.12
CA ALA A 94 -3.96 -17.40 9.89
C ALA A 94 -3.38 -18.58 9.10
N THR A 95 -4.20 -19.31 8.37
CA THR A 95 -3.77 -20.46 7.57
C THR A 95 -2.87 -20.05 6.43
N VAL A 96 -3.18 -18.96 5.72
CA VAL A 96 -2.30 -18.41 4.66
C VAL A 96 -0.98 -17.97 5.26
N LEU A 97 -0.99 -17.18 6.35
CA LEU A 97 0.23 -16.69 7.00
C LEU A 97 1.11 -17.84 7.52
N ALA A 98 0.52 -18.84 8.17
CA ALA A 98 1.28 -19.98 8.68
C ALA A 98 1.91 -20.81 7.55
N GLY A 99 1.21 -20.94 6.41
CA GLY A 99 1.75 -21.62 5.23
C GLY A 99 2.91 -20.87 4.57
N LEU A 100 2.90 -19.54 4.61
CA LEU A 100 3.97 -18.70 4.05
C LEU A 100 5.13 -18.48 5.05
N HIS A 101 4.84 -18.44 6.34
CA HIS A 101 5.78 -18.12 7.41
C HIS A 101 5.78 -19.19 8.52
N PRO A 102 6.24 -20.43 8.23
CA PRO A 102 6.25 -21.51 9.22
C PRO A 102 7.05 -21.18 10.48
N GLN A 103 8.06 -20.31 10.40
CA GLN A 103 8.83 -19.81 11.53
C GLN A 103 7.99 -18.96 12.51
N ALA A 104 6.91 -18.31 12.04
CA ALA A 104 5.97 -17.53 12.86
C ALA A 104 4.72 -18.33 13.27
N ALA A 105 4.64 -19.63 12.98
CA ALA A 105 3.44 -20.44 13.17
C ALA A 105 2.91 -20.44 14.61
N ALA A 106 3.79 -20.41 15.61
CA ALA A 106 3.39 -20.36 17.02
C ALA A 106 2.68 -19.04 17.38
N GLU A 107 3.22 -17.91 16.92
CA GLU A 107 2.64 -16.58 17.10
C GLU A 107 1.29 -16.47 16.36
N ILE A 108 1.24 -16.92 15.11
CA ILE A 108 0.01 -16.92 14.30
C ILE A 108 -1.07 -17.78 14.97
N LYS A 109 -0.73 -18.94 15.46
CA LYS A 109 -1.66 -19.82 16.18
C LYS A 109 -2.19 -19.17 17.47
N ALA A 110 -1.35 -18.50 18.23
CA ALA A 110 -1.78 -17.78 19.43
C ALA A 110 -2.73 -16.61 19.08
N ALA A 111 -2.42 -15.87 18.03
CA ALA A 111 -3.29 -14.80 17.54
C ALA A 111 -4.65 -15.33 17.06
N LEU A 112 -4.68 -16.48 16.37
CA LEU A 112 -5.91 -17.13 15.95
C LEU A 112 -6.73 -17.59 17.16
N ALA A 113 -6.10 -18.23 18.14
CA ALA A 113 -6.78 -18.64 19.37
C ALA A 113 -7.44 -17.46 20.09
N THR A 114 -6.75 -16.31 20.17
CA THR A 114 -7.31 -15.08 20.73
C THR A 114 -8.52 -14.59 19.94
N SER A 115 -8.47 -14.56 18.61
CA SER A 115 -9.59 -14.15 17.77
C SER A 115 -10.79 -15.09 17.94
N LEU A 116 -10.55 -16.39 17.98
CA LEU A 116 -11.61 -17.41 18.12
C LEU A 116 -12.22 -17.43 19.53
N ALA A 117 -11.47 -17.08 20.58
CA ALA A 117 -11.98 -17.01 21.94
C ALA A 117 -13.05 -15.92 22.13
N ALA A 118 -13.04 -14.89 21.29
CA ALA A 118 -14.05 -13.83 21.28
C ALA A 118 -15.39 -14.25 20.62
N ILE A 119 -15.44 -15.43 19.99
CA ILE A 119 -16.60 -15.94 19.25
C ILE A 119 -17.22 -17.07 20.08
N ALA A 120 -18.55 -17.01 20.30
CA ALA A 120 -19.27 -18.03 21.04
C ALA A 120 -19.05 -19.43 20.41
N ASP A 121 -18.88 -20.43 21.27
CA ASP A 121 -18.75 -21.82 20.83
C ASP A 121 -20.04 -22.34 20.20
N GLY A 122 -19.91 -23.20 19.17
CA GLY A 122 -21.04 -23.77 18.47
C GLY A 122 -20.73 -24.10 17.01
N GLU A 123 -21.74 -24.56 16.29
CA GLU A 123 -21.63 -24.97 14.88
C GLU A 123 -21.18 -23.80 13.98
N ALA A 124 -21.72 -22.59 14.21
CA ALA A 124 -21.36 -21.39 13.44
C ALA A 124 -19.85 -21.12 13.45
N LYS A 125 -19.22 -21.22 14.62
CA LYS A 125 -17.77 -21.06 14.79
C LYS A 125 -17.01 -22.20 14.13
N THR A 126 -17.42 -23.44 14.38
CA THR A 126 -16.78 -24.64 13.83
C THR A 126 -16.81 -24.66 12.31
N ASP A 127 -17.95 -24.30 11.72
CA ASP A 127 -18.10 -24.22 10.27
C ASP A 127 -17.30 -23.05 9.68
N GLY A 128 -17.20 -21.92 10.39
CA GLY A 128 -16.34 -20.82 10.01
C GLY A 128 -14.87 -21.22 9.95
N ILE A 129 -14.38 -21.96 10.94
CA ILE A 129 -13.00 -22.47 10.97
C ILE A 129 -12.75 -23.37 9.76
N LYS A 130 -13.60 -24.40 9.54
CA LYS A 130 -13.45 -25.31 8.39
C LYS A 130 -13.47 -24.57 7.05
N LEU A 131 -14.36 -23.61 6.91
CA LEU A 131 -14.47 -22.79 5.70
C LEU A 131 -13.19 -21.97 5.46
N GLY A 132 -12.68 -21.30 6.49
CA GLY A 132 -11.44 -20.51 6.40
C GLY A 132 -10.24 -21.37 5.99
N GLU A 133 -10.06 -22.54 6.60
CA GLU A 133 -9.00 -23.49 6.24
C GLU A 133 -9.12 -23.95 4.78
N ALA A 134 -10.31 -24.32 4.34
CA ALA A 134 -10.55 -24.82 2.99
C ALA A 134 -10.25 -23.76 1.91
N VAL A 135 -10.68 -22.50 2.14
CA VAL A 135 -10.41 -21.37 1.23
C VAL A 135 -8.92 -21.06 1.19
N ALA A 136 -8.28 -20.95 2.36
CA ALA A 136 -6.84 -20.65 2.47
C ALA A 136 -5.98 -21.71 1.74
N ALA A 137 -6.31 -22.99 1.87
CA ALA A 137 -5.61 -24.07 1.17
C ALA A 137 -5.67 -23.90 -0.35
N LYS A 138 -6.80 -23.44 -0.91
CA LYS A 138 -6.96 -23.17 -2.34
C LYS A 138 -6.14 -21.97 -2.79
N VAL A 139 -6.08 -20.91 -2.00
CA VAL A 139 -5.25 -19.73 -2.32
C VAL A 139 -3.76 -20.08 -2.30
N LEU A 140 -3.30 -20.81 -1.28
CA LEU A 140 -1.91 -21.30 -1.21
C LEU A 140 -1.56 -22.19 -2.41
N GLN A 141 -2.45 -23.11 -2.77
CA GLN A 141 -2.28 -23.98 -3.93
C GLN A 141 -2.19 -23.21 -5.23
N ALA A 142 -3.07 -22.23 -5.45
CA ALA A 142 -3.12 -21.43 -6.66
C ALA A 142 -1.85 -20.56 -6.85
N ARG A 143 -1.21 -20.16 -5.75
CA ARG A 143 -0.04 -19.28 -5.76
C ARG A 143 1.29 -20.02 -5.50
N ALA A 144 1.29 -21.33 -5.38
CA ALA A 144 2.49 -22.13 -5.07
C ALA A 144 3.59 -21.98 -6.14
N ASN A 145 3.22 -21.86 -7.41
CA ASN A 145 4.13 -21.81 -8.55
C ASN A 145 3.88 -20.56 -9.42
N ASP A 146 3.66 -19.42 -8.80
CA ASP A 146 3.32 -18.17 -9.49
C ASP A 146 4.54 -17.36 -9.99
N GLY A 147 5.75 -17.89 -9.87
CA GLY A 147 6.98 -17.25 -10.33
C GLY A 147 7.74 -16.45 -9.28
N ALA A 148 7.19 -16.26 -8.08
CA ALA A 148 7.85 -15.46 -7.03
C ALA A 148 9.18 -16.06 -6.54
N ASN A 149 9.37 -17.38 -6.70
CA ASN A 149 10.58 -18.10 -6.33
C ASN A 149 11.49 -18.41 -7.54
N ALA A 150 11.29 -17.75 -8.68
CA ALA A 150 12.17 -17.94 -9.84
C ALA A 150 13.61 -17.52 -9.49
N PRO A 151 14.62 -18.20 -10.06
CA PRO A 151 16.01 -17.81 -9.84
C PRO A 151 16.32 -16.46 -10.48
N ASP A 152 17.15 -15.66 -9.80
CA ASP A 152 17.62 -14.39 -10.35
C ASP A 152 18.56 -14.64 -11.53
N ALA A 153 18.19 -14.13 -12.71
CA ALA A 153 18.95 -14.24 -13.93
C ALA A 153 19.37 -12.87 -14.50
N TYR A 154 19.22 -11.80 -13.74
CA TYR A 154 19.57 -10.45 -14.19
C TYR A 154 21.05 -10.33 -14.52
N ARG A 155 21.35 -9.68 -15.65
CA ARG A 155 22.72 -9.39 -16.10
C ARG A 155 22.89 -7.89 -16.29
N PRO A 156 23.78 -7.24 -15.52
CA PRO A 156 24.04 -5.81 -15.64
C PRO A 156 24.61 -5.45 -17.03
N LYS A 157 24.21 -4.28 -17.51
CA LYS A 157 24.75 -3.66 -18.72
C LYS A 157 25.35 -2.30 -18.35
N THR A 158 26.36 -1.83 -19.09
CA THR A 158 27.05 -0.57 -18.79
C THR A 158 27.05 0.33 -20.01
N LYS A 159 26.20 1.35 -20.01
CA LYS A 159 26.18 2.47 -20.97
C LYS A 159 25.42 3.65 -20.37
N PRO A 160 25.59 4.90 -20.88
CA PRO A 160 24.78 6.04 -20.47
C PRO A 160 23.27 5.74 -20.57
N GLY A 161 22.49 6.21 -19.62
CA GLY A 161 21.05 5.95 -19.52
C GLY A 161 20.67 4.61 -18.91
N VAL A 162 21.60 3.68 -18.69
CA VAL A 162 21.30 2.36 -18.15
C VAL A 162 21.66 2.23 -16.68
N TYR A 163 20.85 1.49 -15.94
CA TYR A 163 21.03 1.20 -14.53
C TYR A 163 22.32 0.43 -14.25
N VAL A 164 23.10 0.94 -13.35
CA VAL A 164 24.36 0.32 -12.89
C VAL A 164 24.15 -0.16 -11.44
N PRO A 165 23.97 -1.46 -11.20
CA PRO A 165 23.90 -2.01 -9.85
C PRO A 165 25.28 -2.06 -9.21
N THR A 166 25.37 -1.65 -7.94
CA THR A 166 26.56 -1.85 -7.10
C THR A 166 26.40 -3.05 -6.16
N PRO A 167 25.22 -3.27 -5.53
CA PRO A 167 24.89 -4.51 -4.82
C PRO A 167 24.06 -5.45 -5.72
N ILE A 168 23.65 -6.59 -5.16
CA ILE A 168 22.67 -7.50 -5.79
C ILE A 168 21.36 -6.74 -6.01
N THR A 169 20.77 -6.88 -7.19
CA THR A 169 19.51 -6.23 -7.55
C THR A 169 18.33 -6.83 -6.79
N VAL A 170 17.31 -6.01 -6.53
CA VAL A 170 16.09 -6.42 -5.85
C VAL A 170 14.97 -6.63 -6.86
N ALA A 171 14.19 -7.71 -6.68
CA ALA A 171 12.98 -8.01 -7.44
C ALA A 171 13.18 -8.18 -8.96
N SER A 172 14.37 -8.59 -9.40
CA SER A 172 14.65 -8.88 -10.80
C SER A 172 13.80 -10.02 -11.38
N VAL A 173 13.28 -10.89 -10.53
CA VAL A 173 12.37 -11.99 -10.89
C VAL A 173 10.90 -11.57 -10.96
N TRP A 174 10.55 -10.39 -10.45
CA TRP A 174 9.15 -9.93 -10.35
C TRP A 174 8.41 -9.83 -11.70
N PRO A 175 9.07 -9.52 -12.82
CA PRO A 175 8.47 -9.60 -14.16
C PRO A 175 7.90 -10.97 -14.54
N ALA A 176 8.35 -12.05 -13.88
CA ALA A 176 7.87 -13.41 -14.11
C ALA A 176 6.72 -13.83 -13.18
N VAL A 177 6.40 -13.01 -12.17
CA VAL A 177 5.30 -13.32 -11.23
C VAL A 177 3.96 -13.19 -11.92
N THR A 178 3.13 -14.22 -11.80
CA THR A 178 1.75 -14.21 -12.30
C THR A 178 0.94 -13.15 -11.54
N PRO A 179 0.32 -12.18 -12.21
CA PRO A 179 -0.52 -11.19 -11.55
C PRO A 179 -1.75 -11.79 -10.87
N PHE A 180 -2.38 -11.01 -10.00
CA PHE A 180 -3.62 -11.38 -9.31
C PHE A 180 -4.86 -11.06 -10.14
N ALA A 181 -4.88 -9.92 -10.83
CA ALA A 181 -5.99 -9.47 -11.66
C ALA A 181 -5.57 -9.08 -13.08
N LEU A 182 -4.35 -8.55 -13.26
CA LEU A 182 -3.85 -8.24 -14.58
C LEU A 182 -3.69 -9.50 -15.43
N THR A 183 -3.87 -9.40 -16.74
CA THR A 183 -3.68 -10.53 -17.66
C THR A 183 -2.21 -10.89 -17.89
N LYS A 184 -1.31 -9.91 -17.72
CA LYS A 184 0.15 -10.05 -17.83
C LYS A 184 0.86 -8.89 -17.11
N PRO A 185 2.10 -9.06 -16.65
CA PRO A 185 2.89 -8.00 -16.00
C PRO A 185 3.01 -6.72 -16.83
N SER A 186 3.14 -6.84 -18.15
CA SER A 186 3.31 -5.71 -19.09
C SER A 186 2.02 -5.04 -19.55
N GLN A 187 0.85 -5.37 -18.97
CA GLN A 187 -0.45 -4.86 -19.46
C GLN A 187 -0.53 -3.33 -19.47
N PHE A 188 0.04 -2.68 -18.47
CA PHE A 188 0.07 -1.22 -18.32
C PHE A 188 1.50 -0.67 -18.41
N ARG A 189 2.42 -1.37 -19.09
CA ARG A 189 3.78 -0.87 -19.27
C ARG A 189 3.73 0.49 -19.97
N PRO A 190 4.31 1.55 -19.38
CA PRO A 190 4.25 2.90 -19.93
C PRO A 190 5.13 3.03 -21.17
N GLN A 191 5.08 4.20 -21.83
CA GLN A 191 6.02 4.55 -22.89
C GLN A 191 7.46 4.58 -22.34
N PRO A 192 8.48 4.48 -23.22
CA PRO A 192 9.87 4.60 -22.80
C PRO A 192 10.16 5.88 -22.00
N PRO A 193 11.21 5.88 -21.16
CA PRO A 193 11.72 7.11 -20.55
C PRO A 193 11.98 8.20 -21.59
N ILE A 194 11.88 9.46 -21.15
CA ILE A 194 12.16 10.62 -22.01
C ILE A 194 13.62 10.57 -22.52
N ALA A 195 13.85 11.11 -23.72
CA ALA A 195 15.18 11.14 -24.33
C ALA A 195 16.15 12.01 -23.52
N LEU A 196 17.39 11.55 -23.34
CA LEU A 196 18.40 12.23 -22.54
C LEU A 196 18.78 13.61 -23.08
N GLU A 197 18.65 13.81 -24.40
CA GLU A 197 18.95 15.08 -25.08
C GLU A 197 17.77 16.10 -24.97
N SER A 198 16.64 15.69 -24.42
CA SER A 198 15.44 16.52 -24.35
C SER A 198 15.58 17.64 -23.31
N LYS A 199 14.82 18.74 -23.52
CA LYS A 199 14.71 19.83 -22.53
C LYS A 199 14.02 19.36 -21.25
N GLU A 200 13.07 18.44 -21.36
CA GLU A 200 12.36 17.87 -20.21
C GLU A 200 13.31 17.05 -19.33
N TRP A 201 14.18 16.24 -19.94
CA TRP A 201 15.25 15.55 -19.20
C TRP A 201 16.13 16.53 -18.43
N ALA A 202 16.63 17.59 -19.10
CA ALA A 202 17.48 18.57 -18.45
C ALA A 202 16.78 19.27 -17.28
N ALA A 203 15.48 19.60 -17.40
CA ALA A 203 14.69 20.19 -16.34
C ALA A 203 14.58 19.25 -15.12
N ASP A 204 14.20 18.00 -15.34
CA ASP A 204 14.04 17.01 -14.28
C ASP A 204 15.39 16.64 -13.61
N PHE A 205 16.45 16.53 -14.40
CA PHE A 205 17.81 16.32 -13.91
C PHE A 205 18.27 17.45 -12.99
N ASN A 206 18.09 18.70 -13.42
CA ASN A 206 18.52 19.87 -12.65
C ASN A 206 17.66 20.11 -11.41
N GLU A 207 16.34 19.87 -11.49
CA GLU A 207 15.45 19.86 -10.32
C GLU A 207 15.94 18.88 -9.25
N LEU A 208 16.18 17.65 -9.67
CA LEU A 208 16.59 16.58 -8.76
C LEU A 208 18.01 16.81 -8.23
N LYS A 209 18.97 17.29 -9.05
CA LYS A 209 20.31 17.68 -8.62
C LYS A 209 20.23 18.74 -7.53
N ALA A 210 19.39 19.76 -7.71
CA ALA A 210 19.22 20.86 -6.75
C ALA A 210 18.51 20.44 -5.45
N LEU A 211 17.50 19.57 -5.52
CA LEU A 211 16.65 19.21 -4.37
C LEU A 211 16.99 17.86 -3.74
N GLY A 212 17.52 16.89 -4.51
CA GLY A 212 17.72 15.51 -4.06
C GLY A 212 19.01 15.25 -3.27
N GLY A 213 19.97 16.18 -3.30
CA GLY A 213 21.31 15.98 -2.75
C GLY A 213 21.36 15.81 -1.22
N LYS A 214 22.29 15.00 -0.73
CA LYS A 214 22.55 14.82 0.71
C LYS A 214 23.12 16.07 1.35
N THR A 215 23.98 16.77 0.64
CA THR A 215 24.63 18.02 1.02
C THR A 215 24.39 19.07 -0.06
N GLY A 216 24.45 20.36 0.30
CA GLY A 216 24.26 21.47 -0.65
C GLY A 216 22.85 21.56 -1.26
N SER A 217 21.90 20.80 -0.78
CA SER A 217 20.54 20.77 -1.31
C SER A 217 19.77 22.06 -1.02
N LYS A 218 18.95 22.49 -1.98
CA LYS A 218 18.02 23.62 -1.83
C LYS A 218 16.69 23.24 -1.16
N ARG A 219 16.55 22.02 -0.65
CA ARG A 219 15.35 21.60 0.11
C ARG A 219 15.12 22.44 1.34
N SER A 220 13.84 22.72 1.64
CA SER A 220 13.45 23.23 2.95
C SER A 220 13.58 22.15 4.04
N PRO A 221 13.56 22.53 5.33
CA PRO A 221 13.49 21.59 6.43
C PRO A 221 12.28 20.64 6.32
N GLU A 222 11.11 21.15 5.95
CA GLU A 222 9.89 20.38 5.74
C GLU A 222 10.01 19.36 4.59
N GLN A 223 10.56 19.77 3.46
CA GLN A 223 10.84 18.86 2.34
C GLN A 223 11.81 17.77 2.73
N THR A 224 12.79 18.07 3.59
CA THR A 224 13.74 17.10 4.12
C THR A 224 13.05 16.11 5.05
N GLU A 225 12.17 16.58 5.94
CA GLU A 225 11.36 15.74 6.81
C GLU A 225 10.44 14.80 6.00
N THR A 226 9.73 15.37 5.02
CA THR A 226 8.86 14.61 4.12
C THR A 226 9.64 13.55 3.33
N ALA A 227 10.81 13.91 2.79
CA ALA A 227 11.68 12.96 2.10
C ALA A 227 12.08 11.79 3.01
N ARG A 228 12.46 12.08 4.26
CA ARG A 228 12.82 11.05 5.26
C ARG A 228 11.62 10.20 5.65
N PHE A 229 10.45 10.81 5.86
CA PHE A 229 9.22 10.10 6.20
C PHE A 229 8.90 9.01 5.17
N TRP A 230 9.01 9.32 3.89
CA TRP A 230 8.71 8.42 2.78
C TRP A 230 9.90 7.56 2.31
N LEU A 231 10.96 7.41 3.15
CA LEU A 231 11.90 6.31 3.01
C LEU A 231 11.29 4.97 3.43
N MET A 232 10.20 5.00 4.17
CA MET A 232 9.38 3.84 4.51
C MET A 232 8.89 3.12 3.24
N VAL A 233 8.98 1.79 3.21
CA VAL A 233 8.69 0.97 2.03
C VAL A 233 7.56 -0.01 2.32
N GLY A 234 6.68 -0.22 1.34
CA GLY A 234 5.69 -1.30 1.37
C GLY A 234 4.47 -1.04 2.26
N ALA A 235 3.90 -2.12 2.79
CA ALA A 235 2.63 -2.14 3.50
C ALA A 235 2.47 -1.11 4.63
N PRO A 236 3.50 -0.82 5.46
CA PRO A 236 3.37 0.19 6.52
C PRO A 236 3.00 1.60 6.02
N GLY A 237 3.30 1.93 4.78
CA GLY A 237 2.96 3.23 4.18
C GLY A 237 1.54 3.31 3.59
N TYR A 238 0.84 2.19 3.46
CA TYR A 238 -0.44 2.15 2.74
C TYR A 238 -1.57 1.48 3.52
N HIS A 239 -1.35 0.29 4.09
CA HIS A 239 -2.40 -0.49 4.76
C HIS A 239 -3.05 0.24 5.95
N PRO A 240 -2.33 0.98 6.80
CA PRO A 240 -2.96 1.74 7.89
C PRO A 240 -3.97 2.79 7.40
N VAL A 241 -3.80 3.35 6.20
CA VAL A 241 -4.77 4.28 5.59
C VAL A 241 -6.09 3.57 5.33
N ALA A 242 -6.07 2.41 4.68
CA ALA A 242 -7.27 1.63 4.41
C ALA A 242 -7.98 1.20 5.69
N ARG A 243 -7.24 0.74 6.73
CA ARG A 243 -7.83 0.38 8.02
C ARG A 243 -8.56 1.55 8.69
N GLN A 244 -7.95 2.74 8.69
CA GLN A 244 -8.56 3.93 9.28
C GLN A 244 -9.85 4.32 8.54
N LEU A 245 -9.87 4.20 7.21
CA LEU A 245 -11.06 4.47 6.40
C LEU A 245 -12.18 3.44 6.64
N ILE A 246 -11.85 2.16 6.79
CA ILE A 246 -12.81 1.11 7.20
C ILE A 246 -13.46 1.48 8.53
N ALA A 247 -12.66 1.86 9.51
CA ALA A 247 -13.15 2.24 10.83
C ALA A 247 -14.01 3.51 10.77
N ALA A 248 -13.57 4.56 10.07
CA ALA A 248 -14.28 5.81 9.91
C ALA A 248 -15.64 5.65 9.21
N LYS A 249 -15.73 4.69 8.27
CA LYS A 249 -16.96 4.35 7.54
C LYS A 249 -17.80 3.26 8.21
N GLN A 250 -17.32 2.68 9.31
CA GLN A 250 -17.98 1.57 10.02
C GLN A 250 -18.41 0.44 9.05
N MET A 251 -17.48 0.05 8.16
CA MET A 251 -17.79 -0.94 7.14
C MET A 251 -18.13 -2.29 7.75
N SER A 252 -19.09 -2.99 7.13
CA SER A 252 -19.40 -4.39 7.48
C SER A 252 -18.20 -5.31 7.22
N VAL A 253 -18.19 -6.52 7.79
CA VAL A 253 -17.10 -7.49 7.60
C VAL A 253 -16.91 -7.80 6.11
N ILE A 254 -18.01 -8.05 5.36
CA ILE A 254 -17.91 -8.37 3.93
C ILE A 254 -17.44 -7.16 3.10
N ASP A 255 -17.89 -5.94 3.41
CA ASP A 255 -17.45 -4.76 2.69
C ASP A 255 -15.98 -4.43 2.99
N SER A 256 -15.54 -4.62 4.24
CA SER A 256 -14.15 -4.52 4.65
C SER A 256 -13.27 -5.57 3.97
N ALA A 257 -13.74 -6.82 3.91
CA ALA A 257 -13.02 -7.91 3.25
C ALA A 257 -12.84 -7.62 1.75
N ARG A 258 -13.90 -7.16 1.07
CA ARG A 258 -13.82 -6.77 -0.34
C ARG A 258 -12.89 -5.60 -0.55
N PHE A 259 -13.01 -4.54 0.25
CA PHE A 259 -12.16 -3.36 0.12
C PHE A 259 -10.69 -3.72 0.29
N MET A 260 -10.33 -4.42 1.38
CA MET A 260 -8.94 -4.81 1.63
C MET A 260 -8.41 -5.80 0.58
N ALA A 261 -9.25 -6.69 0.04
CA ALA A 261 -8.83 -7.60 -1.02
C ALA A 261 -8.55 -6.85 -2.34
N LEU A 262 -9.44 -5.96 -2.77
CA LEU A 262 -9.21 -5.08 -3.94
C LEU A 262 -7.95 -4.24 -3.75
N TYR A 263 -7.76 -3.69 -2.56
CA TYR A 263 -6.61 -2.85 -2.21
C TYR A 263 -5.30 -3.63 -2.28
N ALA A 264 -5.22 -4.77 -1.59
CA ALA A 264 -4.02 -5.60 -1.56
C ALA A 264 -3.68 -6.19 -2.93
N VAL A 265 -4.68 -6.64 -3.70
CA VAL A 265 -4.50 -7.11 -5.10
C VAL A 265 -3.95 -5.99 -5.98
N SER A 266 -4.50 -4.78 -5.87
CA SER A 266 -4.02 -3.64 -6.66
C SER A 266 -2.58 -3.28 -6.34
N LEU A 267 -2.19 -3.30 -5.07
CA LEU A 267 -0.82 -3.03 -4.63
C LEU A 267 0.16 -4.13 -5.08
N ALA A 268 -0.26 -5.40 -5.03
CA ALA A 268 0.55 -6.52 -5.51
C ALA A 268 0.77 -6.45 -7.03
N ASP A 269 -0.29 -6.24 -7.80
CA ASP A 269 -0.22 -6.12 -9.26
C ASP A 269 0.55 -4.88 -9.69
N ALA A 270 0.45 -3.77 -8.94
CA ALA A 270 1.25 -2.58 -9.15
C ALA A 270 2.76 -2.85 -9.00
N TYR A 271 3.17 -3.66 -8.01
CA TYR A 271 4.58 -4.07 -7.91
C TYR A 271 5.01 -4.99 -9.05
N ILE A 272 4.18 -5.95 -9.45
CA ILE A 272 4.48 -6.83 -10.58
C ILE A 272 4.70 -5.99 -11.85
N ALA A 273 3.76 -5.09 -12.13
CA ALA A 273 3.81 -4.24 -13.33
C ALA A 273 4.95 -3.21 -13.30
N VAL A 274 5.25 -2.60 -12.13
CA VAL A 274 6.36 -1.64 -12.06
C VAL A 274 7.71 -2.32 -12.23
N PHE A 275 7.91 -3.52 -11.68
CA PHE A 275 9.16 -4.23 -11.87
C PHE A 275 9.31 -4.79 -13.28
N ASP A 276 8.22 -5.18 -13.95
CA ASP A 276 8.24 -5.46 -15.38
C ASP A 276 8.77 -4.27 -16.18
N ALA A 277 8.20 -3.06 -15.95
CA ALA A 277 8.66 -1.86 -16.63
C ALA A 277 10.10 -1.47 -16.29
N LYS A 278 10.50 -1.58 -15.02
CA LYS A 278 11.85 -1.27 -14.55
C LYS A 278 12.91 -2.12 -15.21
N TYR A 279 12.74 -3.42 -15.22
CA TYR A 279 13.71 -4.35 -15.83
C TYR A 279 13.60 -4.43 -17.36
N HIS A 280 12.50 -3.93 -17.94
CA HIS A 280 12.38 -3.73 -19.37
C HIS A 280 13.17 -2.52 -19.87
N TYR A 281 13.08 -1.38 -19.16
CA TYR A 281 13.70 -0.13 -19.57
C TYR A 281 15.12 0.04 -19.00
N GLU A 282 15.41 -0.58 -17.84
CA GLU A 282 16.71 -0.53 -17.16
C GLU A 282 17.26 0.89 -16.98
N PHE A 283 16.38 1.87 -16.72
CA PHE A 283 16.76 3.27 -16.67
C PHE A 283 17.62 3.59 -15.44
N TRP A 284 18.65 4.41 -15.64
CA TRP A 284 19.65 4.71 -14.64
C TRP A 284 19.14 5.60 -13.48
N ARG A 285 19.73 5.41 -12.32
CA ARG A 285 19.41 6.17 -11.11
C ARG A 285 20.05 7.56 -11.15
N PRO A 286 19.45 8.56 -10.45
CA PRO A 286 19.97 9.92 -10.35
C PRO A 286 21.42 10.00 -9.90
N ILE A 287 21.86 9.15 -8.96
CA ILE A 287 23.25 9.12 -8.51
C ILE A 287 24.22 8.81 -9.67
N THR A 288 23.85 7.89 -10.56
CA THR A 288 24.66 7.56 -11.73
C THR A 288 24.60 8.68 -12.76
N ALA A 289 23.40 9.18 -13.05
CA ALA A 289 23.19 10.22 -14.06
C ALA A 289 23.90 11.55 -13.69
N ILE A 290 23.77 12.01 -12.44
CA ILE A 290 24.34 13.29 -12.02
C ILE A 290 25.87 13.21 -11.95
N ARG A 291 26.43 12.09 -11.53
CA ARG A 291 27.88 11.88 -11.53
C ARG A 291 28.49 11.74 -12.93
N ASN A 292 27.67 11.54 -13.94
CA ASN A 292 28.04 11.40 -15.35
C ASN A 292 27.20 12.35 -16.22
N GLY A 293 26.90 13.55 -15.72
CA GLY A 293 26.06 14.52 -16.41
C GLY A 293 26.59 14.99 -17.76
N ASP A 294 27.88 14.87 -17.99
CA ASP A 294 28.57 15.16 -19.25
C ASP A 294 28.53 14.02 -20.28
N ALA A 295 28.11 12.80 -19.85
CA ALA A 295 28.12 11.61 -20.71
C ALA A 295 26.76 11.31 -21.37
N ASN A 296 25.72 12.12 -21.14
CA ASN A 296 24.36 11.87 -21.65
C ASN A 296 24.04 12.64 -22.96
N GLY A 297 24.97 13.43 -23.48
CA GLY A 297 24.80 14.21 -24.71
C GLY A 297 23.99 15.49 -24.57
N ASN A 298 23.52 15.86 -23.36
CA ASN A 298 22.73 17.05 -23.13
C ASN A 298 23.60 18.17 -22.52
N PRO A 299 23.86 19.29 -23.23
CA PRO A 299 24.72 20.35 -22.73
C PRO A 299 24.14 21.13 -21.55
N ALA A 300 22.86 20.94 -21.22
CA ALA A 300 22.19 21.57 -20.10
C ALA A 300 22.25 20.75 -18.79
N THR A 301 22.93 19.60 -18.81
CA THR A 301 23.15 18.75 -17.65
C THR A 301 24.64 18.76 -17.26
N GLU A 302 24.93 19.33 -16.09
CA GLU A 302 26.29 19.48 -15.59
C GLU A 302 26.59 18.38 -14.56
N LEU A 303 27.74 17.69 -14.73
CA LEU A 303 28.16 16.66 -13.79
C LEU A 303 28.46 17.21 -12.39
N GLU A 304 28.22 16.38 -11.38
CA GLU A 304 28.70 16.58 -10.02
C GLU A 304 29.20 15.23 -9.47
N ALA A 305 30.51 15.03 -9.59
CA ALA A 305 31.16 13.74 -9.33
C ALA A 305 30.94 13.16 -7.91
N THR A 306 30.68 14.02 -6.93
CA THR A 306 30.50 13.65 -5.52
C THR A 306 29.02 13.64 -5.07
N TRP A 307 28.08 13.94 -5.96
CA TRP A 307 26.67 14.00 -5.62
C TRP A 307 26.14 12.67 -5.04
N GLN A 308 25.36 12.77 -3.99
CA GLN A 308 24.71 11.63 -3.32
C GLN A 308 23.27 11.99 -2.95
N PRO A 309 22.33 11.07 -3.03
CA PRO A 309 20.96 11.26 -2.51
C PRO A 309 20.96 11.25 -0.97
N ILE A 310 19.82 11.64 -0.37
CA ILE A 310 19.66 11.75 1.09
C ILE A 310 19.88 10.42 1.83
N ALA A 311 19.61 9.31 1.17
CA ALA A 311 19.76 7.95 1.69
C ALA A 311 20.25 7.01 0.58
N ASN A 312 20.46 5.73 0.92
CA ASN A 312 20.91 4.73 -0.05
C ASN A 312 19.92 4.59 -1.21
N THR A 313 20.44 4.63 -2.42
CA THR A 313 19.66 4.44 -3.64
C THR A 313 19.03 3.03 -3.64
N PRO A 314 17.73 2.92 -3.95
CA PRO A 314 17.08 1.61 -4.08
C PRO A 314 17.75 0.73 -5.15
N MET A 315 17.95 -0.55 -4.83
CA MET A 315 18.76 -1.50 -5.60
C MET A 315 17.99 -2.11 -6.80
N HIS A 316 17.38 -1.26 -7.61
CA HIS A 316 16.66 -1.63 -8.83
C HIS A 316 16.59 -0.43 -9.80
N PRO A 317 16.31 -0.64 -11.11
CA PRO A 317 16.23 0.45 -12.07
C PRO A 317 15.28 1.57 -11.67
N GLU A 318 15.52 2.78 -12.19
CA GLU A 318 14.82 3.99 -11.74
C GLU A 318 13.36 4.01 -12.18
N TYR A 319 13.06 3.80 -13.46
CA TYR A 319 11.80 4.12 -14.13
C TYR A 319 10.86 2.93 -14.29
N PRO A 320 9.54 3.13 -14.01
CA PRO A 320 8.92 4.26 -13.31
C PRO A 320 9.00 4.15 -11.78
N CYS A 321 8.55 5.20 -11.04
CA CYS A 321 8.63 5.29 -9.59
C CYS A 321 7.75 4.25 -8.88
N ALA A 322 8.35 3.38 -8.07
CA ALA A 322 7.64 2.31 -7.37
C ALA A 322 6.73 2.80 -6.22
N HIS A 323 7.12 3.82 -5.47
CA HIS A 323 6.24 4.41 -4.45
C HIS A 323 5.03 5.10 -5.10
N CYS A 324 5.26 5.75 -6.25
CA CYS A 324 4.21 6.48 -6.94
C CYS A 324 3.16 5.54 -7.55
N ILE A 325 3.56 4.38 -8.08
CA ILE A 325 2.60 3.40 -8.59
C ILE A 325 1.76 2.82 -7.45
N GLN A 326 2.36 2.60 -6.27
CA GLN A 326 1.63 2.14 -5.08
C GLN A 326 0.61 3.18 -4.62
N SER A 327 1.00 4.45 -4.53
CA SER A 327 0.06 5.51 -4.14
C SER A 327 -1.06 5.69 -5.17
N GLY A 328 -0.73 5.64 -6.47
CA GLY A 328 -1.73 5.72 -7.53
C GLY A 328 -2.75 4.58 -7.47
N ALA A 329 -2.29 3.33 -7.28
CA ALA A 329 -3.17 2.17 -7.15
C ALA A 329 -4.03 2.25 -5.88
N ALA A 330 -3.44 2.63 -4.74
CA ALA A 330 -4.14 2.84 -3.48
C ALA A 330 -5.27 3.87 -3.61
N VAL A 331 -4.96 5.03 -4.17
CA VAL A 331 -5.91 6.13 -4.38
C VAL A 331 -7.07 5.70 -5.26
N ALA A 332 -6.81 5.04 -6.38
CA ALA A 332 -7.86 4.59 -7.31
C ALA A 332 -8.84 3.62 -6.64
N VAL A 333 -8.34 2.66 -5.85
CA VAL A 333 -9.21 1.73 -5.12
C VAL A 333 -10.02 2.44 -4.04
N ILE A 334 -9.38 3.31 -3.23
CA ILE A 334 -10.07 4.07 -2.18
C ILE A 334 -11.16 4.95 -2.79
N GLU A 335 -10.83 5.73 -3.83
CA GLU A 335 -11.79 6.59 -4.55
C GLU A 335 -12.99 5.77 -5.07
N SER A 336 -12.71 4.64 -5.71
CA SER A 336 -13.77 3.78 -6.26
C SER A 336 -14.69 3.20 -5.19
N VAL A 337 -14.16 2.83 -4.02
CA VAL A 337 -14.95 2.24 -2.92
C VAL A 337 -15.70 3.30 -2.14
N LEU A 338 -15.12 4.47 -1.92
CA LEU A 338 -15.71 5.55 -1.12
C LEU A 338 -16.53 6.54 -1.96
N GLY A 339 -16.34 6.57 -3.28
CA GLY A 339 -16.99 7.51 -4.20
C GLY A 339 -16.48 8.95 -4.10
N SER A 340 -15.33 9.19 -3.46
CA SER A 340 -14.77 10.52 -3.24
C SER A 340 -13.25 10.49 -3.08
N ARG A 341 -12.59 11.58 -3.49
CA ARG A 341 -11.18 11.87 -3.17
C ARG A 341 -11.00 12.58 -1.84
N ASP A 342 -12.04 13.28 -1.37
CA ASP A 342 -12.06 13.82 -0.02
C ASP A 342 -12.48 12.70 0.94
N ILE A 343 -11.65 12.48 1.95
CA ILE A 343 -11.76 11.37 2.89
C ILE A 343 -11.79 11.88 4.33
N SER A 344 -12.25 11.04 5.25
CA SER A 344 -12.02 11.26 6.68
C SER A 344 -10.52 11.36 6.92
N GLU A 345 -10.09 12.22 7.86
CA GLU A 345 -8.68 12.37 8.17
C GLU A 345 -8.04 11.03 8.47
N VAL A 346 -6.93 10.75 7.79
CA VAL A 346 -6.06 9.61 8.04
C VAL A 346 -4.69 10.10 8.45
N SER A 347 -3.98 9.32 9.26
CA SER A 347 -2.64 9.68 9.72
C SER A 347 -1.69 8.50 9.64
N LEU A 348 -0.43 8.81 9.42
CA LEU A 348 0.66 7.84 9.44
C LEU A 348 1.82 8.37 10.29
N THR A 349 2.55 7.44 10.89
CA THR A 349 3.89 7.64 11.43
C THR A 349 4.89 6.85 10.59
N SER A 350 6.17 7.18 10.66
CA SER A 350 7.20 6.48 9.91
C SER A 350 8.40 6.14 10.80
N PRO A 351 8.90 4.90 10.75
CA PRO A 351 10.11 4.53 11.48
C PRO A 351 11.36 5.26 10.94
N THR A 352 11.30 5.80 9.72
CA THR A 352 12.38 6.55 9.08
C THR A 352 12.34 8.05 9.40
N ALA A 353 11.31 8.51 10.12
CA ALA A 353 11.16 9.85 10.68
C ALA A 353 10.49 9.78 12.06
N PRO A 354 11.20 9.30 13.10
CA PRO A 354 10.64 9.14 14.43
C PRO A 354 10.06 10.43 14.98
N GLY A 355 8.88 10.37 15.59
CA GLY A 355 8.18 11.51 16.18
C GLY A 355 7.37 12.35 15.18
N VAL A 356 7.48 12.09 13.87
CA VAL A 356 6.69 12.77 12.83
C VAL A 356 5.39 12.02 12.59
N THR A 357 4.27 12.76 12.61
CA THR A 357 2.97 12.26 12.18
C THR A 357 2.47 13.13 11.04
N ARG A 358 2.15 12.52 9.92
CA ARG A 358 1.56 13.21 8.77
C ARG A 358 0.07 12.86 8.64
N ARG A 359 -0.72 13.79 8.08
CA ARG A 359 -2.19 13.70 8.03
C ARG A 359 -2.70 14.14 6.67
N TRP A 360 -3.75 13.46 6.20
CA TRP A 360 -4.39 13.79 4.92
C TRP A 360 -5.90 13.64 5.03
N THR A 361 -6.60 14.57 4.36
CA THR A 361 -8.06 14.54 4.16
C THR A 361 -8.42 14.46 2.68
N ASN A 362 -7.40 14.39 1.80
CA ASN A 362 -7.58 14.33 0.36
C ASN A 362 -6.56 13.37 -0.26
N LEU A 363 -7.01 12.51 -1.16
CA LEU A 363 -6.21 11.45 -1.78
C LEU A 363 -5.18 11.97 -2.79
N ASP A 364 -5.46 13.08 -3.49
CA ASP A 364 -4.49 13.67 -4.40
C ASP A 364 -3.32 14.28 -3.63
N ALA A 365 -3.60 14.98 -2.53
CA ALA A 365 -2.56 15.52 -1.64
C ALA A 365 -1.67 14.40 -1.06
N PHE A 366 -2.27 13.27 -0.65
CA PHE A 366 -1.53 12.09 -0.20
C PHE A 366 -0.58 11.56 -1.28
N SER A 367 -1.07 11.36 -2.51
CA SER A 367 -0.28 10.82 -3.61
C SER A 367 0.79 11.80 -4.10
N GLU A 368 0.48 13.10 -4.15
CA GLU A 368 1.42 14.15 -4.57
C GLU A 368 2.57 14.30 -3.56
N GLU A 369 2.29 14.23 -2.27
CA GLU A 369 3.33 14.27 -1.24
C GLU A 369 4.31 13.12 -1.41
N ILE A 370 3.83 11.90 -1.67
CA ILE A 370 4.67 10.74 -1.94
C ILE A 370 5.55 10.98 -3.16
N ALA A 371 4.98 11.46 -4.27
CA ALA A 371 5.70 11.74 -5.50
C ALA A 371 6.82 12.76 -5.28
N ASN A 372 6.52 13.87 -4.61
CA ASN A 372 7.49 14.92 -4.29
C ASN A 372 8.59 14.42 -3.34
N ALA A 373 8.23 13.62 -2.34
CA ALA A 373 9.19 13.01 -1.42
C ALA A 373 10.27 12.19 -2.14
N ARG A 374 9.91 11.52 -3.25
CA ARG A 374 10.88 10.73 -4.03
C ARG A 374 11.87 11.58 -4.80
N ILE A 375 11.46 12.76 -5.26
CA ILE A 375 12.34 13.75 -5.88
C ILE A 375 13.27 14.33 -4.82
N TRP A 376 12.69 14.77 -3.70
CA TRP A 376 13.45 15.34 -2.57
C TRP A 376 14.40 14.33 -1.91
N ALA A 377 14.10 13.05 -1.99
CA ALA A 377 15.03 12.01 -1.56
C ALA A 377 16.20 11.77 -2.54
N GLY A 378 16.13 12.30 -3.76
CA GLY A 378 17.13 12.10 -4.79
C GLY A 378 17.05 10.74 -5.50
N PHE A 379 15.86 10.13 -5.55
CA PHE A 379 15.70 8.77 -6.04
C PHE A 379 15.00 8.66 -7.40
N HIS A 380 14.10 9.62 -7.71
CA HIS A 380 13.25 9.58 -8.90
C HIS A 380 13.11 10.95 -9.55
N TYR A 381 13.14 10.97 -10.87
CA TYR A 381 12.87 12.16 -11.69
C TYR A 381 11.37 12.48 -11.69
N ARG A 382 11.01 13.73 -11.96
CA ARG A 382 9.60 14.16 -11.96
C ARG A 382 8.77 13.42 -13.00
N PHE A 383 9.27 13.22 -14.23
CA PHE A 383 8.55 12.42 -15.23
C PHE A 383 8.26 11.00 -14.74
N SER A 384 9.23 10.38 -14.05
CA SER A 384 9.11 9.03 -13.51
C SER A 384 8.06 8.95 -12.39
N THR A 385 7.94 9.99 -11.56
CA THR A 385 6.92 10.03 -10.50
C THR A 385 5.52 10.19 -11.10
N ARG A 386 5.32 11.05 -12.10
CA ARG A 386 4.05 11.20 -12.81
C ARG A 386 3.62 9.90 -13.46
N VAL A 387 4.50 9.31 -14.27
CA VAL A 387 4.21 8.04 -14.96
C VAL A 387 3.89 6.92 -13.97
N GLY A 388 4.61 6.83 -12.86
CA GLY A 388 4.33 5.85 -11.81
C GLY A 388 2.94 6.03 -11.22
N THR A 389 2.55 7.25 -10.87
CA THR A 389 1.22 7.56 -10.32
C THR A 389 0.10 7.20 -11.31
N ASP A 390 0.24 7.60 -12.57
CA ASP A 390 -0.76 7.34 -13.61
C ASP A 390 -0.91 5.85 -13.90
N MET A 391 0.21 5.13 -13.98
CA MET A 391 0.20 3.68 -14.15
C MET A 391 -0.49 2.98 -12.97
N GLY A 392 -0.24 3.45 -11.74
CA GLY A 392 -0.90 2.94 -10.55
C GLY A 392 -2.41 3.15 -10.58
N ARG A 393 -2.87 4.34 -10.94
CA ARG A 393 -4.30 4.63 -11.09
C ARG A 393 -4.96 3.71 -12.11
N GLN A 394 -4.36 3.51 -13.27
CA GLN A 394 -4.88 2.59 -14.29
C GLN A 394 -5.01 1.15 -13.77
N ILE A 395 -4.03 0.69 -12.98
CA ILE A 395 -4.07 -0.65 -12.39
C ILE A 395 -5.18 -0.75 -11.35
N GLY A 396 -5.27 0.21 -10.41
CA GLY A 396 -6.32 0.22 -9.39
C GLY A 396 -7.72 0.22 -10.01
N ASP A 397 -7.95 1.07 -11.00
CA ASP A 397 -9.21 1.14 -11.75
C ASP A 397 -9.54 -0.18 -12.46
N TYR A 398 -8.52 -0.81 -13.07
CA TYR A 398 -8.70 -2.09 -13.73
C TYR A 398 -9.07 -3.19 -12.73
N VAL A 399 -8.38 -3.28 -11.62
CA VAL A 399 -8.65 -4.29 -10.58
C VAL A 399 -10.07 -4.16 -10.06
N VAL A 400 -10.48 -2.94 -9.70
CA VAL A 400 -11.86 -2.69 -9.21
C VAL A 400 -12.91 -3.11 -10.24
N LYS A 401 -12.66 -2.93 -11.54
CA LYS A 401 -13.58 -3.29 -12.61
C LYS A 401 -13.53 -4.77 -13.01
N SER A 402 -12.47 -5.49 -12.69
CA SER A 402 -12.23 -6.84 -13.21
C SER A 402 -12.55 -7.97 -12.22
N VAL A 403 -12.36 -7.76 -10.92
CA VAL A 403 -12.52 -8.82 -9.90
C VAL A 403 -13.50 -8.40 -8.80
N MET A 404 -14.05 -9.38 -8.09
CA MET A 404 -14.93 -9.18 -6.93
C MET A 404 -16.12 -8.26 -7.20
N GLN A 405 -16.69 -8.32 -8.41
CA GLN A 405 -17.83 -7.51 -8.83
C GLN A 405 -19.09 -7.88 -8.07
N SER A 406 -19.96 -6.90 -7.82
CA SER A 406 -21.28 -7.15 -7.23
C SER A 406 -22.04 -8.17 -8.06
N GLN A 407 -22.68 -9.14 -7.40
CA GLN A 407 -23.61 -10.03 -8.05
C GLN A 407 -25.00 -9.37 -8.11
N PRO A 408 -25.76 -9.54 -9.20
CA PRO A 408 -27.16 -9.15 -9.19
C PRO A 408 -27.85 -9.89 -8.03
N VAL A 409 -28.63 -9.18 -7.24
CA VAL A 409 -29.51 -9.83 -6.27
C VAL A 409 -30.49 -10.67 -7.07
N THR A 410 -30.25 -11.99 -7.13
CA THR A 410 -31.24 -12.92 -7.69
C THR A 410 -32.43 -12.85 -6.76
N GLY A 411 -33.47 -12.12 -7.20
CA GLY A 411 -34.72 -12.04 -6.46
C GLY A 411 -35.20 -13.44 -6.13
N SER A 412 -35.53 -13.65 -4.89
CA SER A 412 -36.33 -14.81 -4.47
C SER A 412 -37.59 -14.86 -5.32
N ARG A 413 -37.67 -15.82 -6.26
CA ARG A 413 -38.95 -16.25 -6.79
C ARG A 413 -39.67 -17.10 -5.77
#